data_03ea8b7b3c550251c524b693a23d5e6f
#
_entry.id   03ea8b7b3c550251c524b693a23d5e6f
#
_cell.length_a   1.000
_cell.length_b   1.000
_cell.length_c   1.000
_cell.angle_alpha   90.00
_cell.angle_beta   90.00
_cell.angle_gamma   90.00
#
_symmetry.space_group_name_H-M   'P 1'
#
loop_
_entity.id
_entity.type
_entity.pdbx_description
1 polymer ?
#
loop_
_entity_poly.entity_id
_entity_poly.type
_entity_poly.pdbx_seq_one_letter_code
_entity_poly.pdbx_strand_id
1 'polypeptide(L)'
;LKQCFTDSFGDDFIVLDIGTYVSSLYKEVRNVQMHSILQNGWGADFGDPVNFLGQEVLSDDNAYYAQTTSWIAAVEADPKDYQKDLLERYQEFTDLVNEAKAIVTDTDARYAAFAKAEASMLNNALCIPCLFEVLWCLTHVNEYTKINAMYGPCNYKAVNWETRQGDGYTTEEYEAFAAAFDAASK
;
A
#
# COMPACT_ATOMS: atom_id res chain seq x y z
N LEU A 1 -1.01 -18.07 -2.11
CA LEU A 1 -2.36 -17.52 -2.17
C LEU A 1 -3.36 -18.54 -2.73
N LYS A 2 -3.20 -19.07 -3.97
CA LYS A 2 -4.12 -20.08 -4.52
C LYS A 2 -4.34 -21.25 -3.57
N GLN A 3 -3.26 -21.85 -3.04
CA GLN A 3 -3.35 -22.98 -2.11
C GLN A 3 -4.13 -22.61 -0.84
N CYS A 4 -3.88 -21.43 -0.28
CA CYS A 4 -4.64 -20.97 0.91
C CYS A 4 -6.14 -20.87 0.64
N PHE A 5 -6.54 -20.41 -0.55
CA PHE A 5 -7.95 -20.36 -0.93
C PHE A 5 -8.54 -21.75 -1.08
N THR A 6 -7.84 -22.66 -1.79
CA THR A 6 -8.26 -24.05 -1.93
C THR A 6 -8.40 -24.75 -0.58
N ASP A 7 -7.41 -24.60 0.30
CA ASP A 7 -7.41 -25.21 1.63
C ASP A 7 -8.54 -24.68 2.52
N SER A 8 -8.92 -23.42 2.33
CA SER A 8 -9.94 -22.76 3.17
C SER A 8 -11.36 -22.97 2.65
N PHE A 9 -11.56 -23.01 1.34
CA PHE A 9 -12.89 -22.96 0.71
C PHE A 9 -13.19 -24.13 -0.23
N GLY A 10 -12.21 -24.99 -0.53
CA GLY A 10 -12.33 -26.04 -1.52
C GLY A 10 -12.05 -25.56 -2.96
N ASP A 11 -11.90 -26.52 -3.85
CA ASP A 11 -11.50 -26.26 -5.25
C ASP A 11 -12.61 -25.60 -6.08
N ASP A 12 -13.87 -25.80 -5.69
CA ASP A 12 -15.04 -25.36 -6.47
C ASP A 12 -15.59 -23.99 -6.04
N PHE A 13 -15.06 -23.39 -4.97
CA PHE A 13 -15.60 -22.14 -4.44
C PHE A 13 -15.23 -20.94 -5.30
N ILE A 14 -13.95 -20.79 -5.64
CA ILE A 14 -13.45 -19.70 -6.47
C ILE A 14 -12.19 -20.11 -7.21
N VAL A 15 -12.13 -19.76 -8.48
CA VAL A 15 -10.93 -19.93 -9.30
C VAL A 15 -10.12 -18.63 -9.27
N LEU A 16 -8.93 -18.70 -8.68
CA LEU A 16 -7.98 -17.60 -8.73
C LEU A 16 -7.11 -17.68 -9.98
N ASP A 17 -7.28 -16.72 -10.87
CA ASP A 17 -6.36 -16.49 -11.98
C ASP A 17 -5.41 -15.36 -11.61
N ILE A 18 -4.11 -15.69 -11.50
CA ILE A 18 -3.07 -14.72 -11.08
C ILE A 18 -2.41 -14.18 -12.34
N GLY A 19 -2.77 -12.97 -12.70
CA GLY A 19 -2.10 -12.21 -13.75
C GLY A 19 -0.83 -11.52 -13.26
N THR A 20 0.13 -11.36 -14.16
CA THR A 20 1.36 -10.60 -13.92
C THR A 20 1.53 -9.54 -14.98
N TYR A 21 2.32 -8.52 -14.69
CA TYR A 21 2.69 -7.49 -15.65
C TYR A 21 4.14 -7.65 -16.10
N VAL A 22 4.47 -7.09 -17.24
CA VAL A 22 5.80 -7.20 -17.84
C VAL A 22 6.69 -6.00 -17.51
N SER A 23 6.17 -4.80 -17.60
CA SER A 23 6.96 -3.57 -17.42
C SER A 23 6.34 -2.58 -16.44
N SER A 24 5.03 -2.49 -16.33
CA SER A 24 4.37 -1.48 -15.51
C SER A 24 3.03 -1.96 -14.95
N LEU A 25 3.01 -2.18 -13.64
CA LEU A 25 1.79 -2.46 -12.90
C LEU A 25 0.69 -1.43 -13.18
N TYR A 26 1.06 -0.16 -13.21
CA TYR A 26 0.08 0.93 -13.41
C TYR A 26 -0.56 0.91 -14.79
N LYS A 27 0.26 0.79 -15.84
CA LYS A 27 -0.22 0.87 -17.21
C LYS A 27 -0.95 -0.40 -17.65
N GLU A 28 -0.45 -1.56 -17.21
CA GLU A 28 -0.91 -2.86 -17.70
C GLU A 28 -2.03 -3.47 -16.85
N VAL A 29 -2.12 -3.11 -15.57
CA VAL A 29 -3.09 -3.69 -14.63
C VAL A 29 -4.00 -2.62 -14.05
N ARG A 30 -3.45 -1.69 -13.25
CA ARG A 30 -4.25 -0.73 -12.49
C ARG A 30 -5.12 0.15 -13.39
N ASN A 31 -4.53 0.77 -14.41
CA ASN A 31 -5.26 1.70 -15.28
C ASN A 31 -6.21 0.98 -16.25
N VAL A 32 -5.97 -0.29 -16.52
CA VAL A 32 -6.86 -1.12 -17.37
C VAL A 32 -8.10 -1.59 -16.60
N GLN A 33 -8.00 -1.75 -15.27
CA GLN A 33 -9.13 -2.09 -14.38
C GLN A 33 -9.86 -3.39 -14.72
N MET A 34 -9.16 -4.37 -15.24
CA MET A 34 -9.70 -5.70 -15.53
C MET A 34 -9.39 -6.74 -14.45
N HIS A 35 -9.02 -6.31 -13.26
CA HIS A 35 -8.73 -7.16 -12.10
C HIS A 35 -9.87 -7.08 -11.08
N SER A 36 -10.11 -8.18 -10.38
CA SER A 36 -11.02 -8.20 -9.22
C SER A 36 -10.30 -7.86 -7.92
N ILE A 37 -9.03 -8.23 -7.82
CA ILE A 37 -8.16 -7.95 -6.68
C ILE A 37 -6.82 -7.46 -7.23
N LEU A 38 -6.31 -6.38 -6.67
CA LEU A 38 -4.99 -5.83 -7.00
C LEU A 38 -4.07 -5.95 -5.78
N GLN A 39 -2.93 -6.64 -5.95
CA GLN A 39 -1.85 -6.56 -4.97
C GLN A 39 -1.01 -5.33 -5.25
N ASN A 40 -0.92 -4.44 -4.27
CA ASN A 40 -0.16 -3.21 -4.37
C ASN A 40 0.41 -2.83 -2.99
N GLY A 41 1.16 -1.74 -2.92
CA GLY A 41 1.73 -1.23 -1.67
C GLY A 41 1.79 0.28 -1.65
N TRP A 42 1.84 0.85 -0.46
CA TRP A 42 1.98 2.28 -0.24
C TRP A 42 3.08 2.57 0.76
N GLY A 43 3.99 3.47 0.41
CA GLY A 43 4.96 4.05 1.32
C GLY A 43 4.48 5.42 1.78
N ALA A 44 4.43 5.65 3.09
CA ALA A 44 3.94 6.92 3.61
C ALA A 44 4.81 8.11 3.18
N ASP A 45 4.18 9.17 2.69
CA ASP A 45 4.82 10.45 2.36
C ASP A 45 4.98 11.34 3.59
N PHE A 46 4.11 11.19 4.59
CA PHE A 46 4.11 11.93 5.85
C PHE A 46 3.45 11.12 6.97
N GLY A 47 3.71 11.52 8.22
CA GLY A 47 3.29 10.82 9.42
C GLY A 47 1.88 11.14 9.88
N ASP A 48 0.87 10.79 9.09
CA ASP A 48 -0.54 10.87 9.47
C ASP A 48 -1.30 9.67 8.87
N PRO A 49 -2.23 9.05 9.60
CA PRO A 49 -2.99 7.91 9.10
C PRO A 49 -3.76 8.19 7.80
N VAL A 50 -4.10 9.44 7.53
CA VAL A 50 -4.76 9.84 6.28
C VAL A 50 -3.92 9.50 5.05
N ASN A 51 -2.59 9.43 5.19
CA ASN A 51 -1.72 9.09 4.06
C ASN A 51 -1.91 7.65 3.57
N PHE A 52 -2.37 6.76 4.44
CA PHE A 52 -2.77 5.39 4.07
C PHE A 52 -4.26 5.31 3.77
N LEU A 53 -5.12 5.65 4.73
CA LEU A 53 -6.56 5.44 4.60
C LEU A 53 -7.22 6.34 3.56
N GLY A 54 -6.67 7.54 3.35
CA GLY A 54 -7.14 8.46 2.31
C GLY A 54 -6.93 7.96 0.87
N GLN A 55 -6.10 6.93 0.68
CA GLN A 55 -5.89 6.34 -0.66
C GLN A 55 -7.06 5.46 -1.11
N GLU A 56 -7.90 5.03 -0.17
CA GLU A 56 -8.98 4.07 -0.39
C GLU A 56 -10.38 4.72 -0.35
N VAL A 57 -10.50 6.03 -0.14
CA VAL A 57 -11.79 6.70 -0.06
C VAL A 57 -12.44 6.89 -1.44
N LEU A 58 -13.76 6.95 -1.48
CA LEU A 58 -14.50 7.32 -2.68
C LEU A 58 -14.34 8.82 -2.97
N SER A 59 -14.24 9.16 -4.24
CA SER A 59 -14.40 10.52 -4.74
C SER A 59 -13.44 11.59 -4.18
N ASP A 60 -12.28 11.20 -3.66
CA ASP A 60 -11.21 12.14 -3.34
C ASP A 60 -10.22 12.18 -4.51
N ASP A 61 -9.86 13.38 -4.98
CA ASP A 61 -8.87 13.58 -6.05
C ASP A 61 -7.49 12.98 -5.71
N ASN A 62 -7.24 12.77 -4.42
CA ASN A 62 -6.02 12.16 -3.90
C ASN A 62 -6.15 10.66 -3.63
N ALA A 63 -7.32 10.07 -3.83
CA ALA A 63 -7.53 8.65 -3.65
C ALA A 63 -6.81 7.86 -4.76
N TYR A 64 -5.68 7.28 -4.41
CA TYR A 64 -4.78 6.65 -5.37
C TYR A 64 -5.19 5.23 -5.72
N TYR A 65 -5.72 4.49 -4.75
CA TYR A 65 -6.12 3.09 -4.91
C TYR A 65 -7.62 2.91 -5.02
N ALA A 66 -8.37 3.76 -4.34
CA ALA A 66 -9.80 3.72 -4.51
C ALA A 66 -10.12 3.90 -5.98
N GLN A 67 -10.94 3.09 -6.39
CA GLN A 67 -11.68 3.07 -7.61
C GLN A 67 -11.41 4.27 -8.48
N THR A 68 -10.90 4.07 -9.60
CA THR A 68 -10.78 5.19 -10.52
C THR A 68 -12.16 5.79 -10.72
N THR A 69 -12.20 7.08 -10.87
CA THR A 69 -13.41 7.88 -11.08
C THR A 69 -14.34 7.27 -12.14
N SER A 70 -13.77 6.61 -13.15
CA SER A 70 -14.52 5.96 -14.21
C SER A 70 -15.31 4.75 -13.75
N TRP A 71 -14.78 3.92 -12.85
CA TRP A 71 -15.49 2.76 -12.32
C TRP A 71 -16.65 3.20 -11.42
N ILE A 72 -16.40 4.11 -10.50
CA ILE A 72 -17.42 4.66 -9.60
C ILE A 72 -18.55 5.29 -10.40
N ALA A 73 -18.25 6.16 -11.35
CA ALA A 73 -19.25 6.80 -12.18
C ALA A 73 -20.11 5.79 -12.97
N ALA A 74 -19.48 4.72 -13.47
CA ALA A 74 -20.22 3.67 -14.18
C ALA A 74 -21.15 2.87 -13.25
N VAL A 75 -20.70 2.60 -12.02
CA VAL A 75 -21.50 1.89 -11.01
C VAL A 75 -22.62 2.77 -10.46
N GLU A 76 -22.36 4.04 -10.20
CA GLU A 76 -23.37 4.99 -9.72
C GLU A 76 -24.47 5.24 -10.76
N ALA A 77 -24.15 5.19 -12.05
CA ALA A 77 -25.10 5.42 -13.11
C ALA A 77 -26.15 4.29 -13.23
N ASP A 78 -25.75 3.02 -13.03
CA ASP A 78 -26.62 1.85 -13.09
C ASP A 78 -26.11 0.72 -12.17
N PRO A 79 -26.22 0.89 -10.84
CA PRO A 79 -25.67 -0.08 -9.89
C PRO A 79 -26.50 -1.36 -9.86
N LYS A 80 -25.82 -2.49 -10.05
CA LYS A 80 -26.40 -3.81 -9.78
C LYS A 80 -26.48 -4.03 -8.25
N ASP A 81 -27.31 -4.95 -7.80
CA ASP A 81 -27.57 -5.10 -6.36
C ASP A 81 -26.29 -5.40 -5.54
N TYR A 82 -25.39 -6.24 -6.05
CA TYR A 82 -24.12 -6.50 -5.37
C TYR A 82 -23.16 -5.30 -5.36
N GLN A 83 -23.30 -4.36 -6.31
CA GLN A 83 -22.53 -3.13 -6.36
C GLN A 83 -23.05 -2.08 -5.38
N LYS A 84 -24.36 -2.09 -5.10
CA LYS A 84 -24.96 -1.22 -4.08
C LYS A 84 -24.39 -1.50 -2.71
N ASP A 85 -24.37 -2.77 -2.29
CA ASP A 85 -23.77 -3.18 -1.02
C ASP A 85 -22.29 -2.77 -0.92
N LEU A 86 -21.54 -2.96 -1.98
CA LEU A 86 -20.13 -2.53 -2.02
C LEU A 86 -19.96 -1.02 -1.91
N LEU A 87 -20.79 -0.25 -2.63
CA LEU A 87 -20.77 1.22 -2.56
C LEU A 87 -21.15 1.72 -1.16
N GLU A 88 -22.14 1.13 -0.52
CA GLU A 88 -22.53 1.50 0.85
C GLU A 88 -21.39 1.28 1.84
N ARG A 89 -20.65 0.19 1.73
CA ARG A 89 -19.46 -0.10 2.57
C ARG A 89 -18.33 0.87 2.33
N TYR A 90 -18.06 1.21 1.07
CA TYR A 90 -17.08 2.23 0.74
C TYR A 90 -17.50 3.63 1.21
N GLN A 91 -18.78 3.94 1.13
CA GLN A 91 -19.30 5.23 1.63
C GLN A 91 -19.17 5.34 3.15
N GLU A 92 -19.55 4.29 3.89
CA GLU A 92 -19.35 4.25 5.34
C GLU A 92 -17.88 4.50 5.72
N PHE A 93 -16.96 3.79 5.07
CA PHE A 93 -15.53 3.99 5.29
C PHE A 93 -15.09 5.41 4.95
N THR A 94 -15.52 5.94 3.81
CA THR A 94 -15.20 7.30 3.35
C THR A 94 -15.66 8.35 4.35
N ASP A 95 -16.87 8.22 4.88
CA ASP A 95 -17.44 9.14 5.85
C ASP A 95 -16.61 9.12 7.15
N LEU A 96 -16.22 7.95 7.64
CA LEU A 96 -15.37 7.80 8.82
C LEU A 96 -13.98 8.45 8.62
N VAL A 97 -13.38 8.29 7.45
CA VAL A 97 -12.11 8.96 7.12
C VAL A 97 -12.28 10.48 7.10
N ASN A 98 -13.36 10.98 6.51
CA ASN A 98 -13.62 12.41 6.45
C ASN A 98 -13.92 13.01 7.84
N GLU A 99 -14.65 12.30 8.69
CA GLU A 99 -14.81 12.68 10.10
C GLU A 99 -13.47 12.78 10.82
N ALA A 100 -12.59 11.79 10.65
CA ALA A 100 -11.25 11.80 11.25
C ALA A 100 -10.38 12.94 10.70
N LYS A 101 -10.42 13.22 9.40
CA LYS A 101 -9.72 14.35 8.76
C LYS A 101 -10.13 15.70 9.36
N ALA A 102 -11.38 15.86 9.77
CA ALA A 102 -11.89 17.10 10.36
C ALA A 102 -11.34 17.39 11.76
N ILE A 103 -10.80 16.39 12.45
CA ILE A 103 -10.20 16.57 13.79
C ILE A 103 -8.75 17.06 13.60
N VAL A 104 -8.49 18.34 13.86
CA VAL A 104 -7.18 18.97 13.59
C VAL A 104 -6.39 19.34 14.84
N THR A 105 -7.04 19.46 16.00
CA THR A 105 -6.41 19.98 17.22
C THR A 105 -6.20 18.92 18.31
N ASP A 106 -6.95 17.84 18.29
CA ASP A 106 -6.86 16.73 19.25
C ASP A 106 -6.29 15.50 18.55
N THR A 107 -5.00 15.26 18.76
CA THR A 107 -4.27 14.16 18.12
C THR A 107 -4.79 12.79 18.55
N ASP A 108 -5.12 12.62 19.83
CA ASP A 108 -5.60 11.33 20.35
C ASP A 108 -7.00 11.02 19.81
N ALA A 109 -7.90 12.01 19.80
CA ALA A 109 -9.21 11.86 19.19
C ALA A 109 -9.11 11.59 17.68
N ARG A 110 -8.18 12.25 16.98
CA ARG A 110 -7.91 12.04 15.57
C ARG A 110 -7.47 10.61 15.29
N TYR A 111 -6.50 10.09 16.03
CA TYR A 111 -6.03 8.72 15.86
C TYR A 111 -7.09 7.68 16.22
N ALA A 112 -7.89 7.93 17.26
CA ALA A 112 -9.02 7.05 17.60
C ALA A 112 -10.07 7.01 16.48
N ALA A 113 -10.35 8.15 15.84
CA ALA A 113 -11.27 8.21 14.71
C ALA A 113 -10.71 7.48 13.47
N PHE A 114 -9.43 7.62 13.16
CA PHE A 114 -8.81 6.86 12.08
C PHE A 114 -8.76 5.35 12.37
N ALA A 115 -8.51 4.94 13.61
CA ALA A 115 -8.57 3.52 13.99
C ALA A 115 -9.97 2.93 13.78
N LYS A 116 -11.03 3.71 14.01
CA LYS A 116 -12.40 3.31 13.69
C LYS A 116 -12.63 3.15 12.19
N ALA A 117 -12.10 4.06 11.38
CA ALA A 117 -12.17 3.97 9.92
C ALA A 117 -11.41 2.74 9.40
N GLU A 118 -10.20 2.48 9.91
CA GLU A 118 -9.42 1.29 9.57
C GLU A 118 -10.16 0.00 9.93
N ALA A 119 -10.78 -0.05 11.11
CA ALA A 119 -11.59 -1.20 11.51
C ALA A 119 -12.78 -1.44 10.56
N SER A 120 -13.45 -0.38 10.09
CA SER A 120 -14.50 -0.49 9.06
C SER A 120 -13.96 -1.04 7.74
N MET A 121 -12.82 -0.52 7.26
CA MET A 121 -12.16 -0.98 6.05
C MET A 121 -11.82 -2.48 6.11
N LEU A 122 -11.24 -2.93 7.22
CA LEU A 122 -10.85 -4.33 7.41
C LEU A 122 -12.06 -5.25 7.56
N ASN A 123 -13.06 -4.87 8.35
CA ASN A 123 -14.28 -5.66 8.56
C ASN A 123 -15.10 -5.82 7.28
N ASN A 124 -15.07 -4.82 6.41
CA ASN A 124 -15.75 -4.85 5.12
C ASN A 124 -14.87 -5.45 4.00
N ALA A 125 -13.65 -5.89 4.32
CA ALA A 125 -12.68 -6.46 3.38
C ALA A 125 -12.40 -5.55 2.16
N LEU A 126 -12.42 -4.22 2.35
CA LEU A 126 -12.09 -3.26 1.31
C LEU A 126 -10.58 -3.29 0.99
N CYS A 127 -9.77 -3.60 2.00
CA CYS A 127 -8.34 -3.84 1.89
C CYS A 127 -7.95 -5.04 2.76
N ILE A 128 -6.99 -5.83 2.27
CA ILE A 128 -6.44 -6.98 3.00
C ILE A 128 -4.94 -6.74 3.19
N PRO A 129 -4.50 -6.26 4.36
CA PRO A 129 -3.07 -6.10 4.64
C PRO A 129 -2.35 -7.45 4.59
N CYS A 130 -1.31 -7.57 3.79
CA CYS A 130 -0.59 -8.83 3.60
C CYS A 130 0.76 -8.84 4.31
N LEU A 131 1.55 -7.78 4.11
CA LEU A 131 2.93 -7.71 4.65
C LEU A 131 3.43 -6.27 4.66
N PHE A 132 4.47 -6.05 5.45
CA PHE A 132 5.34 -4.88 5.32
C PHE A 132 6.53 -5.25 4.45
N GLU A 133 6.79 -4.46 3.42
CA GLU A 133 7.98 -4.63 2.59
C GLU A 133 9.19 -4.06 3.30
N VAL A 134 10.24 -4.87 3.42
CA VAL A 134 11.54 -4.44 3.96
C VAL A 134 12.53 -4.38 2.81
N LEU A 135 13.00 -3.17 2.50
CA LEU A 135 13.99 -2.96 1.45
C LEU A 135 15.39 -2.99 2.05
N TRP A 136 16.19 -3.92 1.59
CA TRP A 136 17.61 -4.01 1.90
C TRP A 136 18.44 -3.52 0.73
N CYS A 137 19.44 -2.70 1.00
CA CYS A 137 20.39 -2.30 -0.02
C CYS A 137 21.82 -2.25 0.52
N LEU A 138 22.76 -2.64 -0.32
CA LEU A 138 24.17 -2.34 -0.12
C LEU A 138 24.47 -0.98 -0.74
N THR A 139 25.20 -0.14 0.00
CA THR A 139 25.53 1.19 -0.49
C THR A 139 26.96 1.58 -0.10
N HIS A 140 27.65 2.26 -1.01
CA HIS A 140 28.93 2.91 -0.74
C HIS A 140 28.78 4.32 -0.12
N VAL A 141 27.57 4.73 0.17
CA VAL A 141 27.31 6.02 0.82
C VAL A 141 27.81 5.98 2.26
N ASN A 142 28.54 7.02 2.65
CA ASN A 142 28.90 7.22 4.04
C ASN A 142 27.61 7.48 4.85
N GLU A 143 27.29 6.58 5.75
CA GLU A 143 26.05 6.63 6.53
C GLU A 143 25.92 7.88 7.41
N TYR A 144 27.04 8.47 7.83
CA TYR A 144 27.04 9.71 8.60
C TYR A 144 26.64 10.94 7.79
N THR A 145 26.74 10.87 6.46
CA THR A 145 26.29 11.94 5.56
C THR A 145 24.87 11.70 5.03
N LYS A 146 24.32 10.52 5.30
CA LYS A 146 22.99 10.15 4.86
C LYS A 146 21.93 10.78 5.76
N ILE A 147 21.11 11.66 5.20
CA ILE A 147 19.94 12.20 5.87
C ILE A 147 18.83 11.17 5.77
N ASN A 148 18.49 10.53 6.88
CA ASN A 148 17.35 9.64 6.95
C ASN A 148 16.07 10.46 7.07
N ALA A 149 15.17 10.30 6.10
CA ALA A 149 13.80 10.74 6.24
C ALA A 149 12.96 9.56 6.72
N MET A 150 12.12 9.80 7.71
CA MET A 150 11.16 8.78 8.17
C MET A 150 10.08 8.52 7.10
N TYR A 151 9.73 9.56 6.36
CA TYR A 151 8.68 9.53 5.35
C TYR A 151 9.15 10.16 4.05
N GLY A 152 8.54 9.71 2.95
CA GLY A 152 8.76 10.24 1.62
C GLY A 152 10.11 9.87 0.99
N PRO A 153 10.30 10.18 -0.29
CA PRO A 153 11.54 9.88 -1.00
C PRO A 153 12.68 10.79 -0.53
N CYS A 154 13.83 10.20 -0.26
CA CYS A 154 15.03 10.92 0.20
C CYS A 154 15.89 11.48 -0.95
N ASN A 155 15.51 11.33 -2.20
CA ASN A 155 16.35 11.62 -3.36
C ASN A 155 16.87 13.05 -3.39
N TYR A 156 16.05 14.03 -3.01
CA TYR A 156 16.45 15.45 -2.95
C TYR A 156 17.44 15.76 -1.82
N LYS A 157 17.60 14.84 -0.87
CA LYS A 157 18.55 14.98 0.25
C LYS A 157 19.93 14.38 -0.07
N ALA A 158 20.05 13.69 -1.19
CA ALA A 158 21.28 13.04 -1.62
C ALA A 158 22.41 14.02 -1.98
N VAL A 159 22.12 15.30 -2.14
CA VAL A 159 23.13 16.34 -2.49
C VAL A 159 24.28 16.42 -1.48
N ASN A 160 24.06 16.03 -0.23
CA ASN A 160 25.06 16.02 0.83
C ASN A 160 25.67 14.63 1.09
N TRP A 161 25.31 13.63 0.28
CA TRP A 161 25.85 12.30 0.47
C TRP A 161 27.28 12.22 -0.04
N GLU A 162 28.12 11.59 0.75
CA GLU A 162 29.50 11.27 0.40
C GLU A 162 29.64 9.77 0.25
N THR A 163 30.47 9.33 -0.67
CA THR A 163 30.85 7.92 -0.78
C THR A 163 31.86 7.57 0.32
N ARG A 164 31.81 6.33 0.82
CA ARG A 164 32.87 5.82 1.68
C ARG A 164 34.18 5.86 0.93
N GLN A 165 35.20 6.38 1.59
CA GLN A 165 36.57 6.28 1.08
C GLN A 165 37.09 4.88 1.42
N GLY A 166 37.49 4.11 0.44
CA GLY A 166 38.02 2.76 0.57
C GLY A 166 37.62 1.84 -0.58
N ASP A 167 38.09 0.63 -0.53
CA ASP A 167 38.00 -0.34 -1.65
C ASP A 167 36.64 -1.04 -1.77
N GLY A 168 35.58 -0.49 -1.17
CA GLY A 168 34.26 -1.07 -1.21
C GLY A 168 34.03 -2.10 -0.11
N TYR A 169 33.03 -2.95 -0.29
CA TYR A 169 32.75 -4.05 0.63
C TYR A 169 33.77 -5.17 0.42
N THR A 170 34.26 -5.74 1.52
CA THR A 170 35.03 -6.98 1.47
C THR A 170 34.13 -8.14 1.01
N THR A 171 34.74 -9.21 0.51
CA THR A 171 34.00 -10.43 0.14
C THR A 171 33.19 -10.96 1.33
N GLU A 172 33.75 -10.90 2.53
CA GLU A 172 33.13 -11.36 3.78
C GLU A 172 31.88 -10.52 4.12
N GLU A 173 31.95 -9.20 3.97
CA GLU A 173 30.79 -8.32 4.17
C GLU A 173 29.68 -8.60 3.16
N TYR A 174 30.03 -8.84 1.90
CA TYR A 174 29.07 -9.18 0.85
C TYR A 174 28.43 -10.55 1.11
N GLU A 175 29.21 -11.57 1.50
CA GLU A 175 28.71 -12.91 1.81
C GLU A 175 27.78 -12.88 3.05
N ALA A 176 28.14 -12.10 4.07
CA ALA A 176 27.32 -11.92 5.25
C ALA A 176 25.96 -11.25 4.91
N PHE A 177 25.98 -10.23 4.03
CA PHE A 177 24.75 -9.61 3.55
C PHE A 177 23.90 -10.59 2.75
N ALA A 178 24.49 -11.32 1.80
CA ALA A 178 23.78 -12.28 0.98
C ALA A 178 23.12 -13.39 1.83
N ALA A 179 23.84 -13.89 2.83
CA ALA A 179 23.32 -14.88 3.77
C ALA A 179 22.14 -14.34 4.61
N ALA A 180 22.23 -13.09 5.08
CA ALA A 180 21.17 -12.44 5.83
C ALA A 180 19.94 -12.20 4.93
N PHE A 181 20.13 -11.78 3.70
CA PHE A 181 19.06 -11.59 2.72
C PHE A 181 18.34 -12.90 2.41
N ASP A 182 19.07 -13.98 2.15
CA ASP A 182 18.53 -15.31 1.91
C ASP A 182 17.74 -15.86 3.13
N ALA A 183 18.20 -15.56 4.34
CA ALA A 183 17.50 -15.97 5.56
C ALA A 183 16.18 -15.19 5.76
N ALA A 184 16.15 -13.92 5.40
CA ALA A 184 14.96 -13.08 5.50
C ALA A 184 13.92 -13.32 4.40
N SER A 185 14.34 -13.95 3.28
CA SER A 185 13.49 -14.23 2.11
C SER A 185 12.77 -15.58 2.18
N LYS A 186 12.99 -16.37 3.22
CA LYS A 186 12.36 -17.68 3.50
C LYS A 186 11.25 -17.55 4.52
#